data_bfefa29131bdeffae8a635edf3b8d028
#
_entry.id   bfefa29131bdeffae8a635edf3b8d028
#
_cell.length_a   1.000
_cell.length_b   1.000
_cell.length_c   1.000
_cell.angle_alpha   90.00
_cell.angle_beta   90.00
_cell.angle_gamma   90.00
#
_symmetry.space_group_name_H-M   'P 1'
#
loop_
_entity.id
_entity.type
_entity.pdbx_description
1 polymer ?
#
loop_
_entity_poly.entity_id
_entity_poly.type
_entity_poly.pdbx_seq_one_letter_code
_entity_poly.pdbx_strand_id
1 'polypeptide(L)'
;MVNQLLLALVNSVLGVGKSTARNNYAYHCPFCHHVKPKLEVNLTENKEGKNPWHCWSCDMRGNSIYSLFKQCKTTPENISKVKALVSSSTYSLKDTQTVNTVSLPEEYVSLACPDPNDIMAKHALIYLKKRNISQHDVIKYNIGYCSKGLYANMIILPTYDKDGNLNYFTARSFEKNPYVKYRNPSVSRDIIPNEHLINWNLPIVLCEGLFDAIAIKRNAIPLLGKSIEPNLMKRVITSAIDKIYIALDKDAIKQALKFCEMLINEGKEVYLVELTSKDPSELGFRNFTKLIQNTIPLTYYGLMEKKLTL
;
A
#
# COMPACT_ATOMS: atom_id res chain seq x y z
N MET A 1 31.98 4.62 3.06
CA MET A 1 32.51 5.98 2.85
C MET A 1 31.34 6.94 2.69
N VAL A 2 31.54 8.26 2.88
CA VAL A 2 30.47 9.25 2.61
C VAL A 2 30.34 9.44 1.10
N ASN A 3 29.12 9.40 0.58
CA ASN A 3 28.85 9.67 -0.82
C ASN A 3 28.96 11.18 -1.08
N GLN A 4 30.00 11.60 -1.75
CA GLN A 4 30.32 13.03 -1.97
C GLN A 4 29.29 13.75 -2.84
N LEU A 5 28.72 13.06 -3.83
CA LEU A 5 27.67 13.64 -4.68
C LEU A 5 26.38 13.84 -3.90
N LEU A 6 26.02 12.89 -3.04
CA LEU A 6 24.87 13.01 -2.16
C LEU A 6 25.06 14.11 -1.12
N LEU A 7 26.26 14.23 -0.53
CA LEU A 7 26.62 15.31 0.39
C LEU A 7 26.50 16.68 -0.28
N ALA A 8 27.04 16.84 -1.48
CA ALA A 8 26.94 18.09 -2.24
C ALA A 8 25.47 18.46 -2.53
N LEU A 9 24.66 17.47 -2.91
CA LEU A 9 23.26 17.67 -3.20
C LEU A 9 22.44 18.04 -1.94
N VAL A 10 22.71 17.38 -0.80
CA VAL A 10 22.05 17.71 0.47
C VAL A 10 22.46 19.11 0.95
N ASN A 11 23.75 19.47 0.81
CA ASN A 11 24.25 20.79 1.15
C ASN A 11 23.63 21.90 0.29
N SER A 12 23.28 21.62 -0.96
CA SER A 12 22.61 22.60 -1.84
C SER A 12 21.18 22.92 -1.38
N VAL A 13 20.55 22.02 -0.64
CA VAL A 13 19.16 22.16 -0.16
C VAL A 13 19.10 22.65 1.28
N LEU A 14 19.94 22.10 2.17
CA LEU A 14 19.89 22.36 3.62
C LEU A 14 20.97 23.33 4.12
N GLY A 15 21.85 23.81 3.23
CA GLY A 15 23.04 24.56 3.62
C GLY A 15 24.20 23.60 4.01
N VAL A 16 25.34 24.16 4.40
CA VAL A 16 26.54 23.39 4.73
C VAL A 16 26.35 22.65 6.06
N GLY A 17 26.36 21.32 6.01
CA GLY A 17 26.27 20.47 7.19
C GLY A 17 27.59 20.35 7.95
N LYS A 18 27.51 20.10 9.26
CA LYS A 18 28.67 19.79 10.12
C LYS A 18 28.79 18.29 10.29
N SER A 19 29.97 17.73 10.02
CA SER A 19 30.25 16.32 10.28
C SER A 19 30.06 15.98 11.76
N THR A 20 29.42 14.87 12.04
CA THR A 20 29.20 14.32 13.38
C THR A 20 29.87 12.95 13.53
N ALA A 21 29.74 12.32 14.70
CA ALA A 21 30.18 10.95 14.88
C ALA A 21 29.49 10.00 13.90
N ARG A 22 30.14 8.89 13.54
CA ARG A 22 29.62 7.84 12.63
C ARG A 22 29.38 8.28 11.18
N ASN A 23 30.11 9.29 10.70
CA ASN A 23 30.00 9.84 9.34
C ASN A 23 28.61 10.41 8.99
N ASN A 24 27.84 10.82 9.99
CA ASN A 24 26.62 11.58 9.77
C ASN A 24 26.94 13.10 9.64
N TYR A 25 25.96 13.85 9.15
CA TYR A 25 26.04 15.31 9.03
C TYR A 25 24.85 15.97 9.72
N ALA A 26 25.12 17.01 10.52
CA ALA A 26 24.11 17.78 11.21
C ALA A 26 23.79 19.07 10.47
N TYR A 27 22.50 19.36 10.29
CA TYR A 27 21.93 20.50 9.60
C TYR A 27 20.95 21.25 10.49
N HIS A 28 20.68 22.53 10.18
CA HIS A 28 19.52 23.22 10.73
C HIS A 28 18.25 22.57 10.20
N CYS A 29 17.32 22.28 11.08
CA CYS A 29 16.09 21.59 10.69
C CYS A 29 15.13 22.53 9.95
N PRO A 30 14.72 22.22 8.72
CA PRO A 30 13.80 23.04 7.94
C PRO A 30 12.35 22.96 8.44
N PHE A 31 12.06 22.05 9.36
CA PHE A 31 10.70 21.82 9.87
C PHE A 31 10.43 22.59 11.17
N CYS A 32 11.38 22.61 12.10
CA CYS A 32 11.20 23.29 13.39
C CYS A 32 12.08 24.54 13.55
N HIS A 33 12.94 24.83 12.59
CA HIS A 33 13.84 26.01 12.59
C HIS A 33 14.66 26.19 13.89
N HIS A 34 15.02 25.05 14.54
CA HIS A 34 15.80 25.09 15.77
C HIS A 34 17.14 25.79 15.55
N VAL A 35 17.53 26.65 16.51
CA VAL A 35 18.74 27.51 16.44
C VAL A 35 20.04 26.70 16.28
N LYS A 36 20.11 25.50 16.84
CA LYS A 36 21.25 24.59 16.69
C LYS A 36 20.98 23.56 15.60
N PRO A 37 22.00 23.05 14.87
CA PRO A 37 21.81 22.00 13.89
C PRO A 37 21.42 20.68 14.58
N LYS A 38 20.13 20.36 14.54
CA LYS A 38 19.52 19.19 15.20
C LYS A 38 19.04 18.13 14.23
N LEU A 39 19.01 18.42 12.93
CA LEU A 39 18.70 17.44 11.90
C LEU A 39 19.97 16.68 11.53
N GLU A 40 20.05 15.44 11.94
CA GLU A 40 21.16 14.53 11.61
C GLU A 40 20.80 13.66 10.41
N VAL A 41 21.69 13.59 9.43
CA VAL A 41 21.48 12.89 8.16
C VAL A 41 22.65 11.93 7.92
N ASN A 42 22.35 10.66 7.64
CA ASN A 42 23.34 9.68 7.26
C ASN A 42 23.60 9.75 5.75
N LEU A 43 24.84 10.02 5.37
CA LEU A 43 25.27 10.15 3.97
C LEU A 43 26.28 9.05 3.58
N THR A 44 26.35 7.96 4.35
CA THR A 44 27.22 6.84 4.02
C THR A 44 26.59 5.93 2.98
N GLU A 45 27.42 5.42 2.08
CA GLU A 45 27.03 4.30 1.23
C GLU A 45 26.88 3.05 2.10
N ASN A 46 25.67 2.55 2.22
CA ASN A 46 25.43 1.27 2.89
C ASN A 46 24.82 0.27 1.89
N LYS A 47 25.02 -1.03 2.19
CA LYS A 47 24.53 -2.13 1.34
C LYS A 47 23.01 -2.19 1.22
N GLU A 48 22.29 -1.47 2.10
CA GLU A 48 20.81 -1.42 2.14
C GLU A 48 20.27 -0.17 1.45
N GLY A 49 21.13 0.74 0.98
CA GLY A 49 20.73 1.99 0.31
C GLY A 49 19.86 2.92 1.16
N LYS A 50 19.90 2.73 2.48
CA LYS A 50 19.17 3.56 3.42
C LYS A 50 20.03 4.71 3.90
N ASN A 51 19.54 5.93 3.72
CA ASN A 51 20.12 7.16 4.25
C ASN A 51 19.18 7.75 5.28
N PRO A 52 19.09 7.18 6.50
CA PRO A 52 18.18 7.68 7.52
C PRO A 52 18.56 9.08 7.97
N TRP A 53 17.55 9.83 8.34
CA TRP A 53 17.69 11.17 8.91
C TRP A 53 16.72 11.36 10.07
N HIS A 54 17.12 12.18 11.04
CA HIS A 54 16.32 12.43 12.24
C HIS A 54 16.63 13.83 12.80
N CYS A 55 15.58 14.56 13.17
CA CYS A 55 15.72 15.81 13.93
C CYS A 55 15.52 15.56 15.42
N TRP A 56 16.56 15.71 16.21
CA TRP A 56 16.56 15.54 17.67
C TRP A 56 15.76 16.60 18.45
N SER A 57 15.15 17.57 17.77
CA SER A 57 14.35 18.62 18.38
C SER A 57 12.85 18.44 18.15
N CYS A 58 12.42 18.12 16.94
CA CYS A 58 11.01 17.97 16.59
C CYS A 58 10.61 16.53 16.22
N ASP A 59 11.52 15.58 16.37
CA ASP A 59 11.36 14.14 16.09
C ASP A 59 10.98 13.80 14.64
N MET A 60 11.02 14.76 13.71
CA MET A 60 10.87 14.50 12.29
C MET A 60 11.98 13.56 11.80
N ARG A 61 11.61 12.51 11.08
CA ARG A 61 12.53 11.46 10.66
C ARG A 61 12.10 10.80 9.36
N GLY A 62 13.02 10.11 8.73
CA GLY A 62 12.76 9.30 7.53
C GLY A 62 13.93 8.37 7.22
N ASN A 63 13.72 7.45 6.29
CA ASN A 63 14.67 6.38 5.96
C ASN A 63 15.51 6.68 4.71
N SER A 64 15.21 7.74 3.99
CA SER A 64 15.89 8.08 2.74
C SER A 64 16.04 9.58 2.52
N ILE A 65 17.07 9.99 1.78
CA ILE A 65 17.24 11.39 1.36
C ILE A 65 16.10 11.82 0.43
N TYR A 66 15.53 10.89 -0.32
CA TYR A 66 14.37 11.16 -1.15
C TYR A 66 13.18 11.63 -0.30
N SER A 67 12.90 10.96 0.83
CA SER A 67 11.83 11.37 1.75
C SER A 67 12.12 12.74 2.37
N LEU A 68 13.38 13.01 2.74
CA LEU A 68 13.79 14.33 3.25
C LEU A 68 13.51 15.44 2.24
N PHE A 69 13.91 15.26 0.98
CA PHE A 69 13.73 16.25 -0.08
C PHE A 69 12.26 16.49 -0.41
N LYS A 70 11.46 15.44 -0.43
CA LYS A 70 10.00 15.54 -0.59
C LYS A 70 9.37 16.38 0.52
N GLN A 71 9.72 16.12 1.77
CA GLN A 71 9.19 16.85 2.93
C GLN A 71 9.66 18.28 2.97
N CYS A 72 10.89 18.57 2.51
CA CYS A 72 11.41 19.94 2.34
C CYS A 72 10.76 20.67 1.16
N LYS A 73 9.88 20.02 0.36
CA LYS A 73 9.26 20.60 -0.84
C LYS A 73 10.28 21.18 -1.82
N THR A 74 11.39 20.48 -2.04
CA THR A 74 12.47 20.93 -2.93
C THR A 74 12.01 20.90 -4.40
N THR A 75 12.82 21.50 -5.29
CA THR A 75 12.51 21.56 -6.73
C THR A 75 12.41 20.15 -7.35
N PRO A 76 11.58 19.96 -8.41
CA PRO A 76 11.48 18.68 -9.12
C PRO A 76 12.84 18.20 -9.66
N GLU A 77 13.74 19.11 -10.00
CA GLU A 77 15.09 18.81 -10.47
C GLU A 77 15.93 18.15 -9.36
N ASN A 78 15.91 18.69 -8.13
CA ASN A 78 16.59 18.09 -6.98
C ASN A 78 16.03 16.72 -6.63
N ILE A 79 14.70 16.54 -6.70
CA ILE A 79 14.05 15.25 -6.53
C ILE A 79 14.54 14.22 -7.58
N SER A 80 14.66 14.66 -8.84
CA SER A 80 15.16 13.79 -9.94
C SER A 80 16.63 13.41 -9.72
N LYS A 81 17.48 14.37 -9.32
CA LYS A 81 18.90 14.11 -8.99
C LYS A 81 19.05 13.11 -7.84
N VAL A 82 18.26 13.26 -6.76
CA VAL A 82 18.27 12.29 -5.66
C VAL A 82 17.84 10.90 -6.14
N LYS A 83 16.78 10.81 -6.94
CA LYS A 83 16.35 9.52 -7.50
C LYS A 83 17.49 8.83 -8.27
N ALA A 84 18.19 9.56 -9.12
CA ALA A 84 19.30 9.02 -9.89
C ALA A 84 20.46 8.53 -9.00
N LEU A 85 20.80 9.27 -7.94
CA LEU A 85 21.90 8.91 -7.02
C LEU A 85 21.55 7.76 -6.06
N VAL A 86 20.29 7.67 -5.62
CA VAL A 86 19.85 6.67 -4.65
C VAL A 86 19.38 5.40 -5.33
N SER A 87 18.81 5.45 -6.56
CA SER A 87 18.32 4.28 -7.28
C SER A 87 19.42 3.31 -7.73
N SER A 88 20.66 3.79 -7.88
CA SER A 88 21.78 2.93 -8.29
C SER A 88 22.28 2.01 -7.18
N SER A 89 21.90 2.25 -5.91
CA SER A 89 22.41 1.48 -4.77
C SER A 89 21.35 0.81 -3.90
N THR A 90 20.05 1.10 -4.10
CA THR A 90 19.09 0.94 -3.02
C THR A 90 18.23 -0.32 -3.06
N TYR A 91 18.09 -1.00 -4.18
CA TYR A 91 17.24 -2.21 -4.27
C TYR A 91 17.81 -3.26 -5.21
N SER A 92 19.05 -3.69 -4.98
CA SER A 92 19.43 -5.04 -5.33
C SER A 92 18.72 -5.99 -4.36
N LEU A 93 17.43 -6.13 -4.50
CA LEU A 93 16.77 -7.32 -3.99
C LEU A 93 17.31 -8.47 -4.82
N LYS A 94 17.79 -9.51 -4.14
CA LYS A 94 17.83 -10.84 -4.75
C LYS A 94 16.45 -11.03 -5.38
N ASP A 95 16.37 -11.07 -6.69
CA ASP A 95 15.27 -11.63 -7.43
C ASP A 95 15.19 -13.13 -7.11
N THR A 96 14.88 -13.44 -5.89
CA THR A 96 14.19 -14.67 -5.57
C THR A 96 12.74 -14.42 -5.95
N GLN A 97 12.47 -14.33 -7.25
CA GLN A 97 11.21 -14.75 -7.79
C GLN A 97 11.09 -16.25 -7.45
N THR A 98 10.60 -16.55 -6.26
CA THR A 98 9.86 -17.77 -6.09
C THR A 98 8.70 -17.64 -7.07
N VAL A 99 8.81 -18.30 -8.20
CA VAL A 99 7.71 -18.44 -9.15
C VAL A 99 6.64 -19.20 -8.37
N ASN A 100 5.75 -18.46 -7.73
CA ASN A 100 4.58 -19.01 -7.09
C ASN A 100 3.66 -19.43 -8.24
N THR A 101 3.83 -20.66 -8.71
CA THR A 101 2.87 -21.27 -9.64
C THR A 101 1.59 -21.51 -8.85
N VAL A 102 0.66 -20.57 -8.96
CA VAL A 102 -0.70 -20.74 -8.45
C VAL A 102 -1.59 -21.08 -9.63
N SER A 103 -2.50 -22.05 -9.45
CA SER A 103 -3.56 -22.38 -10.38
C SER A 103 -4.91 -22.17 -9.72
N LEU A 104 -5.92 -21.84 -10.51
CA LEU A 104 -7.30 -21.87 -10.01
C LEU A 104 -7.67 -23.33 -9.66
N PRO A 105 -8.60 -23.52 -8.70
CA PRO A 105 -9.15 -24.86 -8.41
C PRO A 105 -9.67 -25.52 -9.68
N GLU A 106 -9.52 -26.83 -9.81
CA GLU A 106 -10.05 -27.58 -10.96
C GLU A 106 -11.56 -27.43 -11.12
N GLU A 107 -12.26 -27.27 -10.00
CA GLU A 107 -13.71 -27.08 -9.96
C GLU A 107 -14.17 -25.64 -10.11
N TYR A 108 -13.24 -24.74 -10.45
CA TYR A 108 -13.58 -23.31 -10.67
C TYR A 108 -14.51 -23.15 -11.87
N VAL A 109 -15.64 -22.47 -11.62
CA VAL A 109 -16.61 -22.09 -12.65
C VAL A 109 -16.74 -20.56 -12.64
N SER A 110 -16.59 -19.95 -13.81
CA SER A 110 -16.74 -18.50 -13.95
C SER A 110 -18.20 -18.07 -13.76
N LEU A 111 -18.41 -17.00 -13.01
CA LEU A 111 -19.72 -16.35 -12.84
C LEU A 111 -20.00 -15.28 -13.90
N ALA A 112 -19.13 -15.11 -14.89
CA ALA A 112 -19.33 -14.12 -15.97
C ALA A 112 -20.54 -14.48 -16.84
N CYS A 113 -20.73 -15.78 -17.13
CA CYS A 113 -21.87 -16.28 -17.88
C CYS A 113 -22.30 -17.64 -17.28
N PRO A 114 -22.98 -17.62 -16.10
CA PRO A 114 -23.36 -18.83 -15.41
C PRO A 114 -24.52 -19.53 -16.11
N ASP A 115 -24.61 -20.87 -15.95
CA ASP A 115 -25.81 -21.62 -16.36
C ASP A 115 -27.04 -21.07 -15.61
N PRO A 116 -28.11 -20.67 -16.31
CA PRO A 116 -29.34 -20.19 -15.69
C PRO A 116 -30.00 -21.19 -14.73
N ASN A 117 -29.71 -22.48 -14.86
CA ASN A 117 -30.25 -23.54 -14.01
C ASN A 117 -29.38 -23.85 -12.80
N ASP A 118 -28.16 -23.29 -12.73
CA ASP A 118 -27.25 -23.50 -11.61
C ASP A 118 -27.69 -22.71 -10.37
N ILE A 119 -28.26 -23.41 -9.42
CA ILE A 119 -28.73 -22.84 -8.15
C ILE A 119 -27.57 -22.28 -7.33
N MET A 120 -26.40 -22.94 -7.35
CA MET A 120 -25.24 -22.52 -6.58
C MET A 120 -24.63 -21.22 -7.15
N ALA A 121 -24.57 -21.11 -8.48
CA ALA A 121 -24.18 -19.87 -9.14
C ALA A 121 -25.11 -18.70 -8.77
N LYS A 122 -26.42 -18.94 -8.73
CA LYS A 122 -27.41 -17.94 -8.29
C LYS A 122 -27.14 -17.48 -6.84
N HIS A 123 -26.87 -18.41 -5.92
CA HIS A 123 -26.55 -18.08 -4.53
C HIS A 123 -25.27 -17.27 -4.43
N ALA A 124 -24.21 -17.65 -5.17
CA ALA A 124 -22.96 -16.91 -5.25
C ALA A 124 -23.17 -15.47 -5.76
N LEU A 125 -23.96 -15.29 -6.83
CA LEU A 125 -24.28 -13.96 -7.37
C LEU A 125 -25.11 -13.11 -6.39
N ILE A 126 -26.06 -13.68 -5.67
CA ILE A 126 -26.82 -13.00 -4.62
C ILE A 126 -25.89 -12.53 -3.51
N TYR A 127 -24.93 -13.38 -3.10
CA TYR A 127 -23.94 -13.01 -2.10
C TYR A 127 -23.06 -11.84 -2.58
N LEU A 128 -22.55 -11.89 -3.81
CA LEU A 128 -21.74 -10.81 -4.40
C LEU A 128 -22.52 -9.49 -4.47
N LYS A 129 -23.79 -9.54 -4.90
CA LYS A 129 -24.66 -8.37 -4.94
C LYS A 129 -24.84 -7.72 -3.56
N LYS A 130 -25.01 -8.51 -2.49
CA LYS A 130 -25.07 -8.02 -1.10
C LYS A 130 -23.79 -7.33 -0.64
N ARG A 131 -22.66 -7.59 -1.32
CA ARG A 131 -21.35 -6.97 -1.07
C ARG A 131 -21.02 -5.84 -2.07
N ASN A 132 -22.03 -5.29 -2.73
CA ASN A 132 -21.86 -4.22 -3.71
C ASN A 132 -20.98 -4.59 -4.92
N ILE A 133 -20.86 -5.87 -5.24
CA ILE A 133 -20.16 -6.38 -6.43
C ILE A 133 -21.19 -6.62 -7.54
N SER A 134 -21.02 -5.93 -8.65
CA SER A 134 -21.92 -5.98 -9.81
C SER A 134 -21.48 -7.05 -10.81
N GLN A 135 -22.35 -7.35 -11.79
CA GLN A 135 -22.00 -8.26 -12.88
C GLN A 135 -20.79 -7.75 -13.70
N HIS A 136 -20.67 -6.44 -13.88
CA HIS A 136 -19.49 -5.85 -14.50
C HIS A 136 -18.20 -6.17 -13.71
N ASP A 137 -18.26 -6.11 -12.37
CA ASP A 137 -17.11 -6.45 -11.52
C ASP A 137 -16.78 -7.96 -11.61
N VAL A 138 -17.82 -8.80 -11.68
CA VAL A 138 -17.64 -10.26 -11.87
C VAL A 138 -16.86 -10.56 -13.14
N ILE A 139 -17.20 -9.91 -14.25
CA ILE A 139 -16.48 -10.06 -15.53
C ILE A 139 -15.07 -9.48 -15.43
N LYS A 140 -14.96 -8.23 -14.96
CA LYS A 140 -13.69 -7.51 -14.87
C LYS A 140 -12.62 -8.25 -14.06
N TYR A 141 -13.02 -8.85 -12.95
CA TYR A 141 -12.10 -9.54 -12.03
C TYR A 141 -12.10 -11.07 -12.20
N ASN A 142 -12.76 -11.57 -13.24
CA ASN A 142 -12.88 -13.01 -13.51
C ASN A 142 -13.32 -13.79 -12.25
N ILE A 143 -14.39 -13.28 -11.58
CA ILE A 143 -14.88 -13.88 -10.35
C ILE A 143 -15.63 -15.19 -10.70
N GLY A 144 -15.34 -16.25 -9.95
CA GLY A 144 -16.01 -17.51 -10.09
C GLY A 144 -16.39 -18.11 -8.74
N TYR A 145 -16.77 -19.39 -8.77
CA TYR A 145 -17.10 -20.16 -7.58
C TYR A 145 -16.74 -21.63 -7.79
N CYS A 146 -16.75 -22.41 -6.71
CA CYS A 146 -16.67 -23.85 -6.73
C CYS A 146 -17.89 -24.44 -6.02
N SER A 147 -18.57 -25.40 -6.65
CA SER A 147 -19.71 -26.11 -6.06
C SER A 147 -19.30 -27.38 -5.30
N LYS A 148 -18.09 -27.89 -5.53
CA LYS A 148 -17.56 -29.14 -4.97
C LYS A 148 -16.06 -29.02 -4.66
N GLY A 149 -15.48 -30.10 -4.13
CA GLY A 149 -14.05 -30.19 -3.85
C GLY A 149 -13.62 -29.41 -2.61
N LEU A 150 -12.34 -29.10 -2.52
CA LEU A 150 -11.72 -28.41 -1.39
C LEU A 150 -12.31 -27.01 -1.16
N TYR A 151 -12.75 -26.35 -2.24
CA TYR A 151 -13.32 -25.01 -2.25
C TYR A 151 -14.84 -25.01 -2.42
N ALA A 152 -15.51 -26.11 -2.07
CA ALA A 152 -16.97 -26.21 -2.16
C ALA A 152 -17.66 -25.02 -1.46
N ASN A 153 -18.68 -24.46 -2.09
CA ASN A 153 -19.48 -23.32 -1.61
C ASN A 153 -18.65 -22.05 -1.37
N MET A 154 -17.54 -21.88 -2.13
CA MET A 154 -16.72 -20.69 -2.05
C MET A 154 -16.73 -19.89 -3.35
N ILE A 155 -16.80 -18.57 -3.21
CA ILE A 155 -16.49 -17.62 -4.26
C ILE A 155 -14.98 -17.55 -4.38
N ILE A 156 -14.48 -17.61 -5.60
CA ILE A 156 -13.07 -17.48 -5.94
C ILE A 156 -12.85 -16.10 -6.58
N LEU A 157 -11.96 -15.33 -5.98
CA LEU A 157 -11.54 -14.00 -6.44
C LEU A 157 -10.08 -14.11 -6.90
N PRO A 158 -9.80 -14.34 -8.19
CA PRO A 158 -8.44 -14.37 -8.71
C PRO A 158 -7.78 -13.01 -8.65
N THR A 159 -6.46 -12.99 -8.57
CA THR A 159 -5.64 -11.80 -8.78
C THR A 159 -4.53 -12.06 -9.77
N TYR A 160 -4.13 -11.02 -10.48
CA TYR A 160 -3.17 -11.13 -11.57
C TYR A 160 -2.05 -10.11 -11.39
N ASP A 161 -0.86 -10.44 -11.87
CA ASP A 161 0.28 -9.54 -11.91
C ASP A 161 0.14 -8.46 -13.01
N LYS A 162 1.18 -7.66 -13.19
CA LYS A 162 1.23 -6.61 -14.23
C LYS A 162 1.13 -7.14 -15.66
N ASP A 163 1.52 -8.40 -15.89
CA ASP A 163 1.56 -9.07 -17.19
C ASP A 163 0.30 -9.92 -17.44
N GLY A 164 -0.63 -9.95 -16.47
CA GLY A 164 -1.90 -10.71 -16.55
C GLY A 164 -1.77 -12.17 -16.14
N ASN A 165 -0.67 -12.59 -15.52
CA ASN A 165 -0.54 -13.95 -15.00
C ASN A 165 -1.19 -14.06 -13.61
N LEU A 166 -1.86 -15.19 -13.36
CA LEU A 166 -2.46 -15.47 -12.05
C LEU A 166 -1.35 -15.51 -10.99
N ASN A 167 -1.46 -14.65 -9.96
CA ASN A 167 -0.48 -14.58 -8.88
C ASN A 167 -1.04 -14.97 -7.51
N TYR A 168 -2.38 -14.94 -7.34
CA TYR A 168 -3.07 -15.36 -6.12
C TYR A 168 -4.55 -15.56 -6.38
N PHE A 169 -5.29 -16.06 -5.41
CA PHE A 169 -6.74 -15.97 -5.31
C PHE A 169 -7.19 -15.96 -3.85
N THR A 170 -8.33 -15.32 -3.59
CA THR A 170 -9.03 -15.44 -2.30
C THR A 170 -10.27 -16.30 -2.50
N ALA A 171 -10.43 -17.33 -1.66
CA ALA A 171 -11.65 -18.13 -1.63
C ALA A 171 -12.43 -17.80 -0.36
N ARG A 172 -13.70 -17.43 -0.52
CA ARG A 172 -14.61 -17.07 0.57
C ARG A 172 -15.93 -17.78 0.47
N SER A 173 -16.35 -18.43 1.56
CA SER A 173 -17.65 -19.06 1.62
C SER A 173 -18.80 -18.06 1.47
N PHE A 174 -19.79 -18.40 0.66
CA PHE A 174 -21.05 -17.66 0.54
C PHE A 174 -22.19 -18.25 1.39
N GLU A 175 -21.88 -19.25 2.21
CA GLU A 175 -22.82 -19.77 3.19
C GLU A 175 -23.11 -18.77 4.32
N LYS A 176 -24.27 -18.89 4.96
CA LYS A 176 -24.67 -17.98 6.04
C LYS A 176 -23.81 -18.13 7.30
N ASN A 177 -23.50 -19.39 7.68
CA ASN A 177 -22.70 -19.71 8.86
C ASN A 177 -21.63 -20.77 8.49
N PRO A 178 -20.58 -20.37 7.76
CA PRO A 178 -19.60 -21.33 7.29
C PRO A 178 -18.67 -21.79 8.42
N TYR A 179 -18.32 -23.06 8.45
CA TYR A 179 -17.28 -23.59 9.34
C TYR A 179 -15.92 -22.96 9.02
N VAL A 180 -15.61 -22.78 7.72
CA VAL A 180 -14.41 -22.09 7.24
C VAL A 180 -14.83 -20.89 6.39
N LYS A 181 -14.59 -19.68 6.88
CA LYS A 181 -14.97 -18.43 6.19
C LYS A 181 -14.08 -18.13 4.98
N TYR A 182 -12.78 -18.36 5.11
CA TYR A 182 -11.79 -18.15 4.06
C TYR A 182 -10.88 -19.37 3.93
N ARG A 183 -10.54 -19.72 2.68
CA ARG A 183 -9.57 -20.74 2.35
C ARG A 183 -8.72 -20.25 1.19
N ASN A 184 -7.54 -19.75 1.50
CA ASN A 184 -6.64 -19.18 0.53
C ASN A 184 -5.54 -20.19 0.14
N PRO A 185 -4.90 -20.05 -1.03
CA PRO A 185 -3.78 -20.91 -1.41
C PRO A 185 -2.57 -20.69 -0.49
N SER A 186 -1.79 -21.74 -0.28
CA SER A 186 -0.56 -21.70 0.53
C SER A 186 0.62 -21.20 -0.30
N VAL A 187 0.53 -19.96 -0.79
CA VAL A 187 1.59 -19.29 -1.56
C VAL A 187 1.92 -17.95 -0.93
N SER A 188 3.06 -17.35 -1.28
CA SER A 188 3.47 -16.05 -0.77
C SER A 188 2.42 -14.98 -1.08
N ARG A 189 2.20 -14.06 -0.14
CA ARG A 189 1.39 -12.85 -0.32
C ARG A 189 2.22 -11.62 -0.68
N ASP A 190 3.53 -11.77 -0.81
CA ASP A 190 4.41 -10.69 -1.26
C ASP A 190 4.27 -10.46 -2.76
N ILE A 191 3.08 -10.09 -3.16
CA ILE A 191 2.63 -9.79 -4.52
C ILE A 191 1.88 -8.46 -4.53
N ILE A 192 1.60 -7.94 -5.72
CA ILE A 192 0.66 -6.83 -5.92
C ILE A 192 -0.58 -7.38 -6.60
N PRO A 193 -1.71 -7.49 -5.86
CA PRO A 193 -2.94 -8.06 -6.42
C PRO A 193 -3.52 -7.17 -7.50
N ASN A 194 -3.86 -7.75 -8.65
CA ASN A 194 -4.44 -7.07 -9.80
C ASN A 194 -3.62 -5.86 -10.28
N GLU A 195 -2.28 -5.97 -10.28
CA GLU A 195 -1.40 -4.86 -10.65
C GLU A 195 -1.68 -4.32 -12.05
N HIS A 196 -2.09 -5.17 -13.00
CA HIS A 196 -2.48 -4.79 -14.37
C HIS A 196 -3.66 -3.79 -14.43
N LEU A 197 -4.46 -3.69 -13.36
CA LEU A 197 -5.58 -2.75 -13.24
C LEU A 197 -5.20 -1.46 -12.49
N ILE A 198 -4.00 -1.38 -11.92
CA ILE A 198 -3.56 -0.25 -11.10
C ILE A 198 -2.92 0.82 -11.98
N ASN A 199 -3.45 2.03 -11.88
CA ASN A 199 -2.83 3.20 -12.49
C ASN A 199 -1.87 3.86 -11.50
N TRP A 200 -0.57 3.65 -11.70
CA TRP A 200 0.48 4.15 -10.82
C TRP A 200 0.74 5.66 -10.92
N ASN A 201 -0.02 6.39 -11.73
CA ASN A 201 0.02 7.86 -11.81
C ASN A 201 -1.15 8.54 -11.09
N LEU A 202 -2.10 7.76 -10.55
CA LEU A 202 -3.27 8.25 -9.83
C LEU A 202 -3.18 7.92 -8.34
N PRO A 203 -3.88 8.67 -7.47
CA PRO A 203 -4.00 8.32 -6.05
C PRO A 203 -4.47 6.87 -5.88
N ILE A 204 -3.90 6.18 -4.89
CA ILE A 204 -4.30 4.81 -4.55
C ILE A 204 -5.02 4.74 -3.21
N VAL A 205 -5.84 3.71 -3.07
CA VAL A 205 -6.48 3.32 -1.81
C VAL A 205 -5.89 1.99 -1.38
N LEU A 206 -5.30 1.91 -0.19
CA LEU A 206 -4.91 0.64 0.44
C LEU A 206 -6.05 0.18 1.36
N CYS A 207 -6.57 -1.02 1.14
CA CYS A 207 -7.65 -1.63 1.92
C CYS A 207 -7.27 -3.06 2.34
N GLU A 208 -8.05 -3.68 3.23
CA GLU A 208 -7.67 -4.97 3.81
C GLU A 208 -7.84 -6.12 2.82
N GLY A 209 -8.97 -6.21 2.15
CA GLY A 209 -9.36 -7.36 1.36
C GLY A 209 -9.75 -7.08 -0.08
N LEU A 210 -9.79 -8.16 -0.90
CA LEU A 210 -10.20 -8.07 -2.31
C LEU A 210 -11.65 -7.61 -2.47
N PHE A 211 -12.55 -8.02 -1.59
CA PHE A 211 -13.95 -7.59 -1.63
C PHE A 211 -14.07 -6.08 -1.47
N ASP A 212 -13.23 -5.50 -0.58
CA ASP A 212 -13.21 -4.06 -0.34
C ASP A 212 -12.68 -3.31 -1.56
N ALA A 213 -11.54 -3.74 -2.11
CA ALA A 213 -10.94 -3.15 -3.31
C ALA A 213 -11.93 -3.13 -4.48
N ILE A 214 -12.65 -4.25 -4.70
CA ILE A 214 -13.63 -4.36 -5.79
C ILE A 214 -14.85 -3.46 -5.53
N ALA A 215 -15.39 -3.46 -4.31
CA ALA A 215 -16.58 -2.68 -3.95
C ALA A 215 -16.34 -1.17 -3.97
N ILE A 216 -15.13 -0.72 -3.64
CA ILE A 216 -14.73 0.70 -3.69
C ILE A 216 -14.71 1.23 -5.13
N LYS A 217 -14.44 0.40 -6.14
CA LYS A 217 -14.36 0.78 -7.57
C LYS A 217 -13.42 1.95 -7.84
N ARG A 218 -12.33 2.03 -7.08
CA ARG A 218 -11.27 3.02 -7.20
C ARG A 218 -9.97 2.36 -7.62
N ASN A 219 -8.90 3.12 -7.71
CA ASN A 219 -7.53 2.62 -7.84
C ASN A 219 -7.10 2.01 -6.50
N ALA A 220 -7.66 0.85 -6.15
CA ALA A 220 -7.55 0.22 -4.84
C ALA A 220 -6.69 -1.04 -4.88
N ILE A 221 -5.80 -1.16 -3.88
CA ILE A 221 -4.90 -2.30 -3.72
C ILE A 221 -5.21 -2.97 -2.38
N PRO A 222 -5.65 -4.23 -2.38
CA PRO A 222 -5.87 -4.99 -1.15
C PRO A 222 -4.54 -5.48 -0.59
N LEU A 223 -4.39 -5.44 0.73
CA LEU A 223 -3.19 -5.90 1.43
C LEU A 223 -3.12 -7.43 1.57
N LEU A 224 -4.25 -8.13 1.41
CA LEU A 224 -4.39 -9.58 1.61
C LEU A 224 -3.97 -10.06 3.01
N GLY A 225 -3.89 -9.15 3.98
CA GLY A 225 -3.45 -9.44 5.34
C GLY A 225 -3.28 -8.18 6.18
N LYS A 226 -2.46 -8.29 7.24
CA LYS A 226 -2.26 -7.23 8.24
C LYS A 226 -0.99 -6.41 8.01
N SER A 227 -0.29 -6.57 6.88
CA SER A 227 0.97 -5.88 6.57
C SER A 227 0.98 -5.35 5.14
N ILE A 228 1.73 -4.30 4.91
CA ILE A 228 2.12 -3.91 3.55
C ILE A 228 3.38 -4.74 3.23
N GLU A 229 3.22 -5.67 2.30
CA GLU A 229 4.32 -6.56 1.93
C GLU A 229 5.45 -5.81 1.20
N PRO A 230 6.69 -6.31 1.25
CA PRO A 230 7.88 -5.61 0.73
C PRO A 230 7.77 -5.18 -0.74
N ASN A 231 7.25 -6.03 -1.63
CA ASN A 231 7.10 -5.70 -3.04
C ASN A 231 6.11 -4.55 -3.26
N LEU A 232 4.97 -4.57 -2.56
CA LEU A 232 3.99 -3.49 -2.61
C LEU A 232 4.58 -2.19 -2.05
N MET A 233 5.25 -2.24 -0.88
CA MET A 233 5.89 -1.07 -0.28
C MET A 233 6.93 -0.47 -1.22
N LYS A 234 7.82 -1.29 -1.78
CA LYS A 234 8.82 -0.86 -2.78
C LYS A 234 8.14 -0.16 -3.96
N ARG A 235 7.11 -0.78 -4.53
CA ARG A 235 6.40 -0.26 -5.69
C ARG A 235 5.73 1.09 -5.38
N VAL A 236 5.09 1.21 -4.22
CA VAL A 236 4.47 2.46 -3.76
C VAL A 236 5.51 3.57 -3.60
N ILE A 237 6.63 3.29 -2.93
CA ILE A 237 7.69 4.28 -2.69
C ILE A 237 8.31 4.75 -4.00
N THR A 238 8.62 3.83 -4.93
CA THR A 238 9.28 4.15 -6.21
C THR A 238 8.36 4.72 -7.28
N SER A 239 7.03 4.59 -7.11
CA SER A 239 6.05 5.12 -8.05
C SER A 239 5.93 6.65 -7.99
N ALA A 240 5.34 7.23 -9.04
CA ALA A 240 5.00 8.65 -9.08
C ALA A 240 3.81 9.04 -8.19
N ILE A 241 3.17 8.07 -7.54
CA ILE A 241 2.02 8.31 -6.65
C ILE A 241 2.48 9.15 -5.45
N ASP A 242 1.81 10.27 -5.25
CA ASP A 242 2.02 11.13 -4.08
C ASP A 242 0.92 10.91 -3.02
N LYS A 243 -0.34 10.67 -3.43
CA LYS A 243 -1.50 10.60 -2.55
C LYS A 243 -1.93 9.16 -2.29
N ILE A 244 -1.96 8.78 -1.02
CA ILE A 244 -2.30 7.43 -0.58
C ILE A 244 -3.39 7.48 0.49
N TYR A 245 -4.51 6.83 0.22
CA TYR A 245 -5.60 6.67 1.17
C TYR A 245 -5.48 5.34 1.89
N ILE A 246 -5.51 5.34 3.22
CA ILE A 246 -5.51 4.15 4.07
C ILE A 246 -6.94 3.93 4.55
N ALA A 247 -7.59 2.88 4.04
CA ALA A 247 -8.99 2.54 4.32
C ALA A 247 -9.08 1.08 4.80
N LEU A 248 -8.56 0.82 6.00
CA LEU A 248 -8.64 -0.48 6.66
C LEU A 248 -9.96 -0.61 7.44
N ASP A 249 -10.27 -1.84 7.85
CA ASP A 249 -11.43 -2.12 8.68
C ASP A 249 -11.40 -1.30 9.98
N LYS A 250 -12.57 -0.96 10.50
CA LYS A 250 -12.71 -0.04 11.65
C LYS A 250 -11.95 -0.50 12.89
N ASP A 251 -11.80 -1.80 13.09
CA ASP A 251 -11.05 -2.40 14.22
C ASP A 251 -9.54 -2.45 14.00
N ALA A 252 -9.05 -2.10 12.79
CA ALA A 252 -7.63 -2.11 12.42
C ALA A 252 -6.97 -0.72 12.56
N ILE A 253 -7.54 0.23 13.31
CA ILE A 253 -7.04 1.62 13.40
C ILE A 253 -5.57 1.72 13.82
N LYS A 254 -5.12 0.93 14.79
CA LYS A 254 -3.71 0.91 15.22
C LYS A 254 -2.76 0.53 14.09
N GLN A 255 -3.18 -0.43 13.26
CA GLN A 255 -2.42 -0.86 12.09
C GLN A 255 -2.45 0.21 10.99
N ALA A 256 -3.61 0.85 10.78
CA ALA A 256 -3.74 1.95 9.83
C ALA A 256 -2.79 3.12 10.17
N LEU A 257 -2.71 3.53 11.45
CA LEU A 257 -1.79 4.58 11.90
C LEU A 257 -0.32 4.20 11.71
N LYS A 258 0.03 2.92 11.91
CA LYS A 258 1.38 2.43 11.61
C LYS A 258 1.73 2.56 10.14
N PHE A 259 0.79 2.23 9.24
CA PHE A 259 0.99 2.40 7.80
C PHE A 259 1.09 3.88 7.41
N CYS A 260 0.22 4.72 8.00
CA CYS A 260 0.31 6.17 7.80
C CYS A 260 1.71 6.69 8.17
N GLU A 261 2.25 6.32 9.33
CA GLU A 261 3.59 6.72 9.76
C GLU A 261 4.67 6.27 8.78
N MET A 262 4.64 5.00 8.36
CA MET A 262 5.61 4.46 7.41
C MET A 262 5.60 5.26 6.10
N LEU A 263 4.44 5.54 5.55
CA LEU A 263 4.29 6.23 4.27
C LEU A 263 4.59 7.74 4.37
N ILE A 264 4.22 8.39 5.47
CA ILE A 264 4.60 9.78 5.75
C ILE A 264 6.12 9.91 5.85
N ASN A 265 6.79 8.97 6.52
CA ASN A 265 8.25 8.96 6.63
C ASN A 265 8.94 8.75 5.28
N GLU A 266 8.27 8.13 4.32
CA GLU A 266 8.74 8.01 2.92
C GLU A 266 8.34 9.20 2.04
N GLY A 267 7.80 10.27 2.63
CA GLY A 267 7.44 11.51 1.93
C GLY A 267 6.17 11.46 1.10
N LYS A 268 5.29 10.49 1.39
CA LYS A 268 3.98 10.40 0.72
C LYS A 268 2.94 11.26 1.44
N GLU A 269 2.01 11.84 0.70
CA GLU A 269 0.84 12.51 1.23
C GLU A 269 -0.23 11.46 1.60
N VAL A 270 -0.46 11.28 2.89
CA VAL A 270 -1.28 10.17 3.40
C VAL A 270 -2.62 10.68 3.93
N TYR A 271 -3.67 9.95 3.63
CA TYR A 271 -5.03 10.22 4.05
C TYR A 271 -5.57 9.02 4.84
N LEU A 272 -5.89 9.22 6.11
CA LEU A 272 -6.54 8.20 6.93
C LEU A 272 -8.06 8.28 6.72
N VAL A 273 -8.64 7.25 6.14
CA VAL A 273 -10.08 7.15 5.89
C VAL A 273 -10.75 6.50 7.09
N GLU A 274 -11.46 7.30 7.88
CA GLU A 274 -12.22 6.80 9.03
C GLU A 274 -13.59 6.30 8.59
N LEU A 275 -13.75 4.97 8.57
CA LEU A 275 -14.97 4.33 8.10
C LEU A 275 -16.13 4.54 9.06
N THR A 276 -17.30 4.86 8.54
CA THR A 276 -18.56 4.95 9.30
C THR A 276 -19.26 3.60 9.47
N SER A 277 -18.88 2.60 8.63
CA SER A 277 -19.32 1.20 8.71
C SER A 277 -18.15 0.29 9.11
N LYS A 278 -18.39 -1.03 9.15
CA LYS A 278 -17.39 -2.03 9.55
C LYS A 278 -16.22 -2.06 8.57
N ASP A 279 -16.51 -2.17 7.30
CA ASP A 279 -15.53 -2.29 6.23
C ASP A 279 -15.93 -1.45 4.99
N PRO A 280 -15.01 -1.19 4.05
CA PRO A 280 -15.30 -0.42 2.84
C PRO A 280 -16.36 -1.05 1.93
N SER A 281 -16.48 -2.38 1.92
CA SER A 281 -17.46 -3.08 1.08
C SER A 281 -18.91 -2.85 1.53
N GLU A 282 -19.14 -2.66 2.84
CA GLU A 282 -20.46 -2.31 3.37
C GLU A 282 -20.89 -0.89 2.98
N LEU A 283 -19.95 0.06 2.91
CA LEU A 283 -20.24 1.44 2.46
C LEU A 283 -20.66 1.48 0.99
N GLY A 284 -20.02 0.67 0.17
CA GLY A 284 -20.16 0.68 -1.27
C GLY A 284 -19.60 1.95 -1.94
N PHE A 285 -19.54 1.96 -3.27
CA PHE A 285 -18.86 2.98 -4.05
C PHE A 285 -19.31 4.43 -3.78
N ARG A 286 -20.61 4.69 -3.71
CA ARG A 286 -21.15 6.06 -3.59
C ARG A 286 -20.77 6.71 -2.25
N ASN A 287 -20.99 5.99 -1.16
CA ASN A 287 -20.70 6.51 0.18
C ASN A 287 -19.20 6.60 0.43
N PHE A 288 -18.43 5.61 -0.05
CA PHE A 288 -16.98 5.64 0.01
C PHE A 288 -16.39 6.81 -0.77
N THR A 289 -16.96 7.15 -1.94
CA THR A 289 -16.55 8.33 -2.72
C THR A 289 -16.73 9.61 -1.95
N LYS A 290 -17.90 9.81 -1.32
CA LYS A 290 -18.16 11.00 -0.49
C LYS A 290 -17.20 11.09 0.69
N LEU A 291 -16.88 9.95 1.30
CA LEU A 291 -15.95 9.89 2.43
C LEU A 291 -14.54 10.31 2.02
N ILE A 292 -14.01 9.77 0.92
CA ILE A 292 -12.70 10.15 0.37
C ILE A 292 -12.63 11.66 0.04
N GLN A 293 -13.67 12.21 -0.56
CA GLN A 293 -13.71 13.63 -0.93
C GLN A 293 -13.60 14.57 0.27
N ASN A 294 -14.07 14.13 1.43
CA ASN A 294 -14.05 14.91 2.68
C ASN A 294 -12.83 14.58 3.57
N THR A 295 -12.03 13.58 3.21
CA THR A 295 -10.84 13.20 3.99
C THR A 295 -9.71 14.17 3.71
N ILE A 296 -9.12 14.74 4.77
CA ILE A 296 -7.98 15.67 4.68
C ILE A 296 -6.65 14.93 4.85
N PRO A 297 -5.53 15.49 4.35
CA PRO A 297 -4.22 14.90 4.56
C PRO A 297 -3.87 14.77 6.05
N LEU A 298 -3.36 13.61 6.45
CA LEU A 298 -2.89 13.38 7.80
C LEU A 298 -1.49 13.97 7.97
N THR A 299 -1.39 15.03 8.77
CA THR A 299 -0.11 15.61 9.15
C THR A 299 0.61 14.74 10.19
N TYR A 300 1.93 14.91 10.34
CA TYR A 300 2.68 14.22 11.39
C TYR A 300 2.13 14.55 12.79
N TYR A 301 1.75 15.81 13.03
CA TYR A 301 1.11 16.23 14.29
C TYR A 301 -0.21 15.49 14.50
N GLY A 302 -1.12 15.49 13.54
CA GLY A 302 -2.39 14.77 13.63
C GLY A 302 -2.23 13.24 13.80
N LEU A 303 -1.14 12.67 13.21
CA LEU A 303 -0.79 11.27 13.44
C LEU A 303 -0.42 11.02 14.91
N MET A 304 0.41 11.89 15.52
CA MET A 304 0.80 11.75 16.92
C MET A 304 -0.38 11.94 17.86
N GLU A 305 -1.22 12.94 17.61
CA GLU A 305 -2.45 13.15 18.38
C GLU A 305 -3.34 11.89 18.36
N LYS A 306 -3.59 11.32 17.19
CA LYS A 306 -4.38 10.07 17.07
C LYS A 306 -3.74 8.87 17.77
N LYS A 307 -2.42 8.78 17.79
CA LYS A 307 -1.71 7.70 18.52
C LYS A 307 -1.82 7.85 20.04
N LEU A 308 -1.90 9.07 20.55
CA LEU A 308 -2.04 9.33 22.00
C LEU A 308 -3.46 9.09 22.50
N THR A 309 -4.46 9.13 21.61
CA THR A 309 -5.88 8.92 21.96
C THR A 309 -6.35 7.47 21.83
N LEU A 310 -5.49 6.53 21.43
CA LEU A 310 -5.74 5.09 21.24
C LEU A 310 -5.03 4.21 22.29
#